data_0dbc7f284f16c169e5480e7f10ae5497
#
_entry.id   0dbc7f284f16c169e5480e7f10ae5497
#
_cell.length_a   1.000
_cell.length_b   1.000
_cell.length_c   1.000
_cell.angle_alpha   90.00
_cell.angle_beta   90.00
_cell.angle_gamma   90.00
#
_symmetry.space_group_name_H-M   'P 1'
#
loop_
_entity.id
_entity.type
_entity.pdbx_description
1 polymer ?
#
loop_
_entity_poly.entity_id
_entity_poly.type
_entity_poly.pdbx_seq_one_letter_code
_entity_poly.pdbx_strand_id
1 'polypeptide(L)'
;HRRYARSVPSGCRATNERATMTIKFVALVLLGLMTGTAAAQEPKVTPLMSKDLPESPGREALMITVEHAPGGSSAIHRHNAHAFVYVLEGSVVQQVKGGKEVTLTPGQTFYEGPDDVHVIDRNASKTQPAKFLVVLIKDKGAPALVPSQ
;
A
#
# COMPACT_ATOMS: atom_id res chain seq x y z
N HIS A 1 49.64 -93.56 -17.94
CA HIS A 1 50.50 -93.24 -16.80
C HIS A 1 49.98 -92.02 -16.05
N ARG A 2 49.46 -92.28 -14.94
CA ARG A 2 49.42 -91.61 -13.69
C ARG A 2 50.22 -90.30 -13.55
N ARG A 3 49.64 -89.26 -12.91
CA ARG A 3 49.86 -88.81 -11.56
C ARG A 3 48.98 -87.65 -11.24
N TYR A 4 48.21 -87.77 -10.31
CA TYR A 4 47.97 -87.21 -9.01
C TYR A 4 48.82 -85.98 -8.60
N ALA A 5 48.16 -84.92 -8.24
CA ALA A 5 48.49 -84.11 -7.06
C ALA A 5 47.44 -82.94 -6.99
N ARG A 6 46.55 -83.08 -6.07
CA ARG A 6 46.37 -82.44 -4.74
C ARG A 6 46.32 -80.93 -4.75
N SER A 7 45.10 -80.51 -4.61
CA SER A 7 44.53 -79.47 -3.71
C SER A 7 45.51 -78.62 -2.85
N VAL A 8 45.31 -77.35 -2.81
CA VAL A 8 45.35 -76.47 -1.59
C VAL A 8 44.32 -75.36 -1.77
N PRO A 9 43.52 -75.09 -0.77
CA PRO A 9 42.64 -73.94 -0.74
C PRO A 9 43.36 -72.80 0.02
N SER A 10 43.30 -71.61 -0.44
CA SER A 10 43.53 -70.45 0.42
C SER A 10 43.24 -69.14 -0.29
N GLY A 11 42.46 -68.38 0.28
CA GLY A 11 42.39 -66.99 -0.09
C GLY A 11 40.98 -66.43 -0.03
N CYS A 12 40.47 -66.35 1.16
CA CYS A 12 39.39 -65.47 1.48
C CYS A 12 39.80 -64.04 1.11
N ARG A 13 39.37 -63.53 -0.02
CA ARG A 13 39.53 -62.12 -0.35
C ARG A 13 38.23 -61.43 -0.04
N ALA A 14 38.19 -60.78 1.11
CA ALA A 14 37.10 -59.90 1.48
C ALA A 14 36.99 -58.77 0.44
N THR A 15 36.03 -58.82 -0.39
CA THR A 15 35.64 -57.70 -1.22
C THR A 15 34.95 -56.68 -0.31
N ASN A 16 35.70 -55.62 -0.08
CA ASN A 16 35.21 -54.43 0.58
C ASN A 16 34.22 -53.73 -0.35
N GLU A 17 32.96 -54.13 -0.27
CA GLU A 17 31.88 -53.36 -0.89
C GLU A 17 31.70 -52.06 -0.13
N ARG A 18 32.34 -51.03 -0.62
CA ARG A 18 32.03 -49.66 -0.23
C ARG A 18 30.61 -49.38 -0.72
N ALA A 19 29.67 -49.50 0.19
CA ALA A 19 28.33 -48.97 -0.01
C ALA A 19 28.46 -47.45 -0.24
N THR A 20 28.44 -47.05 -1.48
CA THR A 20 28.28 -45.65 -1.86
C THR A 20 26.85 -45.26 -1.51
N MET A 21 26.70 -44.69 -0.33
CA MET A 21 25.48 -44.09 0.15
C MET A 21 25.27 -42.82 -0.64
N THR A 22 24.50 -42.93 -1.72
CA THR A 22 24.09 -41.78 -2.50
C THR A 22 23.12 -40.95 -1.66
N ILE A 23 23.65 -39.93 -0.99
CA ILE A 23 22.85 -38.89 -0.32
C ILE A 23 22.13 -38.11 -1.41
N LYS A 24 20.88 -38.43 -1.63
CA LYS A 24 19.97 -37.60 -2.41
C LYS A 24 19.68 -36.35 -1.60
N PHE A 25 20.36 -35.27 -1.93
CA PHE A 25 19.99 -33.95 -1.44
C PHE A 25 18.62 -33.61 -2.01
N VAL A 26 17.59 -33.79 -1.23
CA VAL A 26 16.29 -33.21 -1.49
C VAL A 26 16.45 -31.72 -1.13
N ALA A 27 16.73 -30.90 -2.12
CA ALA A 27 16.66 -29.45 -1.98
C ALA A 27 15.18 -29.09 -1.78
N LEU A 28 14.80 -28.94 -0.52
CA LEU A 28 13.51 -28.37 -0.15
C LEU A 28 13.57 -26.88 -0.44
N VAL A 29 13.12 -26.47 -1.65
CA VAL A 29 12.93 -25.07 -2.00
C VAL A 29 11.75 -24.57 -1.16
N LEU A 30 12.04 -24.00 -0.02
CA LEU A 30 11.11 -23.17 0.74
C LEU A 30 10.87 -21.89 -0.08
N LEU A 31 9.85 -21.94 -0.95
CA LEU A 31 9.30 -20.76 -1.60
C LEU A 31 8.56 -19.96 -0.52
N GLY A 32 9.31 -19.10 0.19
CA GLY A 32 8.73 -18.18 1.14
C GLY A 32 7.77 -17.26 0.40
N LEU A 33 6.46 -17.44 0.57
CA LEU A 33 5.47 -16.42 0.22
C LEU A 33 5.76 -15.21 1.10
N MET A 34 6.54 -14.27 0.57
CA MET A 34 6.61 -12.92 1.10
C MET A 34 5.24 -12.28 0.82
N THR A 35 4.28 -12.46 1.71
CA THR A 35 3.07 -11.64 1.74
C THR A 35 3.50 -10.25 2.21
N GLY A 36 4.02 -9.47 1.28
CA GLY A 36 4.22 -8.06 1.50
C GLY A 36 2.85 -7.45 1.75
N THR A 37 2.57 -7.04 2.98
CA THR A 37 1.47 -6.13 3.26
C THR A 37 1.80 -4.85 2.50
N ALA A 38 1.12 -4.62 1.36
CA ALA A 38 1.19 -3.34 0.69
C ALA A 38 0.62 -2.30 1.67
N ALA A 39 1.51 -1.57 2.34
CA ALA A 39 1.10 -0.41 3.09
C ALA A 39 0.38 0.52 2.11
N ALA A 40 -0.80 1.00 2.49
CA ALA A 40 -1.52 1.98 1.70
C ALA A 40 -0.59 3.18 1.50
N GLN A 41 -0.34 3.54 0.24
CA GLN A 41 0.55 4.65 -0.06
C GLN A 41 -0.16 5.94 0.29
N GLU A 42 0.48 6.74 1.15
CA GLU A 42 0.00 8.07 1.53
C GLU A 42 -0.17 8.96 0.29
N PRO A 43 -1.19 9.82 0.26
CA PRO A 43 -1.44 10.69 -0.87
C PRO A 43 -0.34 11.73 -1.03
N LYS A 44 -0.05 12.10 -2.27
CA LYS A 44 0.80 13.24 -2.59
C LYS A 44 -0.05 14.51 -2.56
N VAL A 45 0.26 15.41 -1.64
CA VAL A 45 -0.40 16.72 -1.50
C VAL A 45 0.51 17.80 -2.09
N THR A 46 -0.05 18.61 -3.01
CA THR A 46 0.69 19.71 -3.66
C THR A 46 -0.05 21.02 -3.43
N PRO A 47 0.53 21.97 -2.66
CA PRO A 47 -0.02 23.30 -2.53
C PRO A 47 0.00 24.06 -3.88
N LEU A 48 -1.08 24.74 -4.20
CA LEU A 48 -1.22 25.54 -5.42
C LEU A 48 -1.26 27.03 -5.11
N MET A 49 -2.04 27.41 -4.11
CA MET A 49 -2.27 28.81 -3.74
C MET A 49 -2.68 28.89 -2.27
N SER A 50 -2.26 29.94 -1.60
CA SER A 50 -2.85 30.40 -0.33
C SER A 50 -3.14 31.88 -0.43
N LYS A 51 -4.30 32.30 0.07
CA LYS A 51 -4.75 33.69 0.04
C LYS A 51 -5.46 34.06 1.33
N ASP A 52 -4.97 35.12 1.99
CA ASP A 52 -5.70 35.72 3.11
C ASP A 52 -7.06 36.24 2.66
N LEU A 53 -8.05 36.14 3.51
CA LEU A 53 -9.40 36.64 3.29
C LEU A 53 -9.60 37.92 4.11
N PRO A 54 -9.42 39.11 3.54
CA PRO A 54 -9.46 40.38 4.31
C PRO A 54 -10.81 40.62 4.97
N GLU A 55 -11.91 40.16 4.36
CA GLU A 55 -13.29 40.26 4.87
C GLU A 55 -13.58 39.25 6.00
N SER A 56 -12.68 38.32 6.24
CA SER A 56 -12.72 37.33 7.31
C SER A 56 -11.37 37.28 8.03
N PRO A 57 -11.07 38.26 8.90
CA PRO A 57 -9.77 38.37 9.54
C PRO A 57 -9.37 37.06 10.26
N GLY A 58 -8.12 36.64 10.09
CA GLY A 58 -7.62 35.39 10.65
C GLY A 58 -7.93 34.13 9.82
N ARG A 59 -8.59 34.28 8.68
CA ARG A 59 -8.91 33.18 7.76
C ARG A 59 -8.09 33.26 6.47
N GLU A 60 -7.88 32.11 5.86
CA GLU A 60 -7.26 32.00 4.53
C GLU A 60 -8.00 30.96 3.69
N ALA A 61 -7.93 31.13 2.37
CA ALA A 61 -8.25 30.09 1.40
C ALA A 61 -6.95 29.41 0.98
N LEU A 62 -6.88 28.10 1.17
CA LEU A 62 -5.76 27.26 0.70
C LEU A 62 -6.29 26.34 -0.42
N MET A 63 -5.61 26.37 -1.56
CA MET A 63 -5.90 25.47 -2.70
C MET A 63 -4.78 24.47 -2.85
N ILE A 64 -5.13 23.18 -2.87
CA ILE A 64 -4.18 22.06 -3.01
C ILE A 64 -4.70 21.06 -4.05
N THR A 65 -3.80 20.28 -4.63
CA THR A 65 -4.17 19.01 -5.26
C THR A 65 -3.72 17.84 -4.40
N VAL A 66 -4.52 16.78 -4.43
CA VAL A 66 -4.25 15.50 -3.78
C VAL A 66 -4.21 14.43 -4.85
N GLU A 67 -3.16 13.64 -4.86
CA GLU A 67 -2.99 12.51 -5.77
C GLU A 67 -2.88 11.21 -4.97
N HIS A 68 -3.79 10.28 -5.24
CA HIS A 68 -3.71 8.90 -4.74
C HIS A 68 -3.11 7.99 -5.81
N ALA A 69 -2.06 7.27 -5.44
CA ALA A 69 -1.56 6.17 -6.26
C ALA A 69 -2.64 5.08 -6.41
N PRO A 70 -2.50 4.14 -7.36
CA PRO A 70 -3.38 2.98 -7.46
C PRO A 70 -3.51 2.25 -6.11
N GLY A 71 -4.74 2.09 -5.61
CA GLY A 71 -5.02 1.49 -4.30
C GLY A 71 -4.64 2.34 -3.08
N GLY A 72 -4.15 3.57 -3.29
CA GLY A 72 -3.77 4.49 -2.21
C GLY A 72 -4.97 5.04 -1.42
N SER A 73 -4.73 5.42 -0.19
CA SER A 73 -5.73 5.99 0.71
C SER A 73 -5.08 6.94 1.72
N SER A 74 -5.86 7.88 2.25
CA SER A 74 -5.48 8.69 3.40
C SER A 74 -5.83 7.98 4.71
N ALA A 75 -5.09 8.26 5.76
CA ALA A 75 -5.49 7.93 7.12
C ALA A 75 -6.75 8.72 7.52
N ILE A 76 -7.46 8.27 8.56
CA ILE A 76 -8.61 8.99 9.10
C ILE A 76 -8.14 10.37 9.60
N HIS A 77 -8.83 11.42 9.17
CA HIS A 77 -8.43 12.79 9.45
C HIS A 77 -9.62 13.76 9.46
N ARG A 78 -9.36 15.00 9.77
CA ARG A 78 -10.26 16.15 9.61
C ARG A 78 -9.47 17.38 9.17
N HIS A 79 -10.18 18.37 8.66
CA HIS A 79 -9.53 19.58 8.17
C HIS A 79 -9.63 20.78 9.14
N ASN A 80 -10.58 20.77 10.07
CA ASN A 80 -10.98 21.96 10.87
C ASN A 80 -11.25 23.16 9.95
N ALA A 81 -11.86 22.91 8.82
CA ALA A 81 -12.04 23.82 7.72
C ALA A 81 -13.30 23.49 6.92
N HIS A 82 -13.76 24.41 6.11
CA HIS A 82 -14.65 24.08 5.01
C HIS A 82 -13.79 23.57 3.87
N ALA A 83 -13.96 22.30 3.47
CA ALA A 83 -13.23 21.68 2.36
C ALA A 83 -14.17 21.43 1.18
N PHE A 84 -13.81 22.00 0.02
CA PHE A 84 -14.53 21.83 -1.23
C PHE A 84 -13.65 20.99 -2.16
N VAL A 85 -14.12 19.79 -2.47
CA VAL A 85 -13.41 18.81 -3.31
C VAL A 85 -13.99 18.84 -4.73
N TYR A 86 -13.10 18.78 -5.73
CA TYR A 86 -13.45 18.65 -7.13
C TYR A 86 -12.53 17.61 -7.80
N VAL A 87 -13.12 16.53 -8.32
CA VAL A 87 -12.34 15.45 -8.94
C VAL A 87 -11.85 15.86 -10.32
N LEU A 88 -10.54 15.71 -10.54
CA LEU A 88 -9.87 16.04 -11.80
C LEU A 88 -9.64 14.80 -12.66
N GLU A 89 -9.13 13.72 -12.06
CA GLU A 89 -8.73 12.51 -12.77
C GLU A 89 -9.02 11.26 -11.92
N GLY A 90 -9.32 10.14 -12.59
CA GLY A 90 -9.57 8.86 -11.94
C GLY A 90 -10.91 8.84 -11.18
N SER A 91 -10.98 8.04 -10.13
CA SER A 91 -12.17 7.95 -9.27
C SER A 91 -11.74 7.85 -7.81
N VAL A 92 -12.42 8.56 -6.94
CA VAL A 92 -12.15 8.56 -5.50
C VAL A 92 -13.39 8.15 -4.72
N VAL A 93 -13.18 7.45 -3.63
CA VAL A 93 -14.24 7.07 -2.68
C VAL A 93 -14.08 7.93 -1.45
N GLN A 94 -15.15 8.60 -1.06
CA GLN A 94 -15.17 9.59 0.02
C GLN A 94 -16.29 9.25 1.01
N GLN A 95 -16.03 9.42 2.32
CA GLN A 95 -17.04 9.33 3.35
C GLN A 95 -16.64 10.14 4.59
N VAL A 96 -17.53 10.98 5.07
CA VAL A 96 -17.45 11.54 6.43
C VAL A 96 -18.18 10.64 7.41
N LYS A 97 -17.77 10.66 8.68
CA LYS A 97 -18.36 9.87 9.76
C LYS A 97 -19.86 10.14 9.87
N GLY A 98 -20.66 9.07 9.81
CA GLY A 98 -22.13 9.16 9.83
C GLY A 98 -22.77 9.46 8.47
N GLY A 99 -22.00 9.83 7.46
CA GLY A 99 -22.46 10.03 6.08
C GLY A 99 -22.44 8.73 5.27
N LYS A 100 -22.89 8.83 4.01
CA LYS A 100 -22.83 7.72 3.05
C LYS A 100 -21.48 7.71 2.35
N GLU A 101 -20.96 6.51 2.08
CA GLU A 101 -19.86 6.33 1.16
C GLU A 101 -20.32 6.69 -0.27
N VAL A 102 -19.52 7.50 -0.96
CA VAL A 102 -19.77 7.93 -2.34
C VAL A 102 -18.53 7.71 -3.19
N THR A 103 -18.74 7.27 -4.43
CA THR A 103 -17.69 7.21 -5.45
C THR A 103 -17.86 8.38 -6.39
N LEU A 104 -16.81 9.17 -6.55
CA LEU A 104 -16.78 10.38 -7.37
C LEU A 104 -15.86 10.19 -8.56
N THR A 105 -16.29 10.72 -9.70
CA THR A 105 -15.55 10.75 -10.97
C THR A 105 -15.25 12.19 -11.40
N PRO A 106 -14.41 12.43 -12.42
CA PRO A 106 -14.06 13.78 -12.86
C PRO A 106 -15.26 14.69 -13.08
N GLY A 107 -15.18 15.92 -12.56
CA GLY A 107 -16.27 16.91 -12.59
C GLY A 107 -17.23 16.84 -11.40
N GLN A 108 -17.16 15.82 -10.57
CA GLN A 108 -17.99 15.69 -9.38
C GLN A 108 -17.31 16.32 -8.15
N THR A 109 -18.15 16.69 -7.18
CA THR A 109 -17.73 17.42 -5.99
C THR A 109 -18.10 16.68 -4.71
N PHE A 110 -17.34 16.98 -3.65
CA PHE A 110 -17.63 16.58 -2.28
C PHE A 110 -17.39 17.75 -1.34
N TYR A 111 -18.07 17.78 -0.22
CA TYR A 111 -17.90 18.81 0.80
C TYR A 111 -17.72 18.20 2.16
N GLU A 112 -16.80 18.77 2.92
CA GLU A 112 -16.57 18.47 4.34
C GLU A 112 -16.65 19.76 5.15
N GLY A 113 -17.40 19.72 6.22
CA GLY A 113 -17.48 20.81 7.20
C GLY A 113 -16.31 20.78 8.19
N PRO A 114 -16.17 21.85 9.00
CA PRO A 114 -15.05 21.98 9.93
C PRO A 114 -15.04 20.91 11.06
N ASP A 115 -16.18 20.32 11.37
CA ASP A 115 -16.33 19.30 12.43
C ASP A 115 -16.38 17.86 11.85
N ASP A 116 -16.39 17.73 10.53
CA ASP A 116 -16.46 16.42 9.88
C ASP A 116 -15.18 15.64 10.07
N VAL A 117 -15.32 14.33 10.36
CA VAL A 117 -14.22 13.38 10.35
C VAL A 117 -14.28 12.59 9.05
N HIS A 118 -13.26 12.71 8.25
CA HIS A 118 -13.10 11.98 6.99
C HIS A 118 -12.64 10.56 7.30
N VAL A 119 -13.54 9.60 7.18
CA VAL A 119 -13.27 8.19 7.55
C VAL A 119 -12.88 7.33 6.36
N ILE A 120 -13.26 7.73 5.14
CA ILE A 120 -12.83 7.09 3.89
C ILE A 120 -12.41 8.17 2.90
N ASP A 121 -11.16 8.11 2.49
CA ASP A 121 -10.56 8.87 1.40
C ASP A 121 -9.59 7.94 0.68
N ARG A 122 -9.99 7.40 -0.45
CA ARG A 122 -9.17 6.42 -1.18
C ARG A 122 -9.40 6.48 -2.69
N ASN A 123 -8.39 6.01 -3.42
CA ASN A 123 -8.55 5.72 -4.84
C ASN A 123 -9.50 4.53 -5.02
N ALA A 124 -10.50 4.67 -5.89
CA ALA A 124 -11.40 3.57 -6.23
C ALA A 124 -10.72 2.49 -7.10
N SER A 125 -9.63 2.86 -7.81
CA SER A 125 -8.89 1.99 -8.71
C SER A 125 -7.62 1.42 -8.05
N LYS A 126 -7.33 0.15 -8.33
CA LYS A 126 -6.07 -0.50 -7.95
C LYS A 126 -5.00 -0.43 -9.06
N THR A 127 -5.34 0.12 -10.22
CA THR A 127 -4.46 0.13 -11.40
C THR A 127 -4.22 1.50 -12.00
N GLN A 128 -5.07 2.49 -11.70
CA GLN A 128 -4.97 3.85 -12.20
C GLN A 128 -4.88 4.85 -11.05
N PRO A 129 -4.11 5.93 -11.19
CA PRO A 129 -4.07 7.00 -10.18
C PRO A 129 -5.38 7.80 -10.16
N ALA A 130 -5.59 8.54 -9.09
CA ALA A 130 -6.68 9.50 -8.98
C ALA A 130 -6.15 10.84 -8.49
N LYS A 131 -6.76 11.95 -8.94
CA LYS A 131 -6.36 13.30 -8.57
C LYS A 131 -7.59 14.18 -8.38
N PHE A 132 -7.56 14.98 -7.34
CA PHE A 132 -8.61 15.94 -7.04
C PHE A 132 -8.05 17.25 -6.49
N LEU A 133 -8.80 18.32 -6.70
CA LEU A 133 -8.56 19.63 -6.15
C LEU A 133 -9.31 19.75 -4.82
N VAL A 134 -8.69 20.40 -3.83
CA VAL A 134 -9.35 20.78 -2.59
C VAL A 134 -9.13 22.27 -2.34
N VAL A 135 -10.21 22.99 -2.05
CA VAL A 135 -10.16 24.36 -1.54
C VAL A 135 -10.58 24.32 -0.08
N LEU A 136 -9.69 24.77 0.80
CA LEU A 136 -9.91 24.84 2.24
C LEU A 136 -10.09 26.28 2.68
N ILE A 137 -11.20 26.59 3.33
CA ILE A 137 -11.38 27.85 4.08
C ILE A 137 -11.13 27.55 5.54
N LYS A 138 -9.99 27.99 6.06
CA LYS A 138 -9.46 27.59 7.36
C LYS A 138 -8.81 28.76 8.13
N ASP A 139 -8.46 28.53 9.37
CA ASP A 139 -7.66 29.48 10.13
C ASP A 139 -6.28 29.65 9.50
N LYS A 140 -5.81 30.89 9.41
CA LYS A 140 -4.53 31.23 8.83
C LYS A 140 -3.40 30.50 9.56
N GLY A 141 -2.53 29.84 8.79
CA GLY A 141 -1.40 29.09 9.32
C GLY A 141 -1.76 27.75 10.00
N ALA A 142 -3.05 27.41 10.15
CA ALA A 142 -3.43 26.10 10.64
C ALA A 142 -3.05 24.98 9.62
N PRO A 143 -2.77 23.75 10.08
CA PRO A 143 -2.51 22.63 9.16
C PRO A 143 -3.71 22.34 8.29
N ALA A 144 -3.46 21.90 7.04
CA ALA A 144 -4.51 21.51 6.11
C ALA A 144 -5.24 20.24 6.54
N LEU A 145 -4.58 19.40 7.34
CA LEU A 145 -5.06 18.10 7.79
C LEU A 145 -4.65 17.87 9.24
N VAL A 146 -5.56 17.34 10.04
CA VAL A 146 -5.32 16.94 11.43
C VAL A 146 -5.70 15.47 11.57
N PRO A 147 -4.78 14.58 12.03
CA PRO A 147 -5.11 13.18 12.30
C PRO A 147 -6.31 13.07 13.26
N SER A 148 -7.16 12.07 13.04
CA SER A 148 -8.34 11.78 13.85
C SER A 148 -8.45 10.28 14.13
N GLN A 149 -9.32 9.93 15.07
CA GLN A 149 -9.61 8.53 15.42
C GLN A 149 -11.10 8.22 15.23
#